data_651383bae739bbd2540fadf51e603774
#
_entry.id   651383bae739bbd2540fadf51e603774
#
_cell.length_a   1.000
_cell.length_b   1.000
_cell.length_c   1.000
_cell.angle_alpha   90.00
_cell.angle_beta   90.00
_cell.angle_gamma   90.00
#
_symmetry.space_group_name_H-M   'P 1'
#
loop_
_entity.id
_entity.type
_entity.pdbx_description
1 polymer ?
#
loop_
_entity_poly.entity_id
_entity_poly.type
_entity_poly.pdbx_seq_one_letter_code
_entity_poly.pdbx_strand_id
1 'polypeptide(L)'
;MSGTIGNNIGRHSGSIAVTSAGLSWDTAVVTGSTVTVESGNGYWINTTSNACTVTLPSSAEAGDQIVIVDYLRTWGTNNVTLDQGSLKFQGGAKNPVYTTNGQSVNLIYSDSTKGWLPLEDDVVADEPVQPPTQKAAFAYGSTGSVVSLKNLVNSSGVIAADVTGVGSARNYLAAAGYGGDKGIFAYGNTGSRVSLKNLMGNTGTIAADVTGVGTGRDSLAASGYGDDKAIFAYGRNGGNVSLKNLVDNVGTVASDVTGVGTARRGIAAARYGSTGQAVFAYGYSSGLVSLKNLVSNVGVVAADVTGVGTARIYPAAVGYGEDKAIFAFGEASSDVTGVSNLVTSVGVIGTDVSAVGTARYALGAARYGGDKAIFGYGFLGNGSVVSMSNLVNTSGVIASDVTGVGSARGGIAAAEYSFSA
;
A
#
# COMPACT_ATOMS: atom_id res chain seq x y z
N MET A 1 64.95 -25.08 -14.25
CA MET A 1 63.84 -24.25 -14.77
C MET A 1 62.59 -24.61 -13.98
N SER A 2 62.24 -23.78 -13.07
CA SER A 2 61.01 -23.90 -12.36
C SER A 2 59.88 -23.42 -13.27
N GLY A 3 59.23 -24.35 -13.92
CA GLY A 3 57.98 -24.02 -14.61
C GLY A 3 56.96 -23.64 -13.58
N THR A 4 56.41 -22.45 -13.68
CA THR A 4 55.27 -22.03 -12.89
C THR A 4 54.14 -23.00 -13.17
N ILE A 5 53.84 -23.88 -12.24
CA ILE A 5 52.73 -24.81 -12.34
C ILE A 5 51.52 -24.10 -11.74
N GLY A 6 51.33 -22.85 -12.09
CA GLY A 6 50.09 -22.20 -11.82
C GLY A 6 48.98 -22.98 -12.53
N ASN A 7 47.94 -23.30 -11.88
CA ASN A 7 46.72 -23.93 -12.42
C ASN A 7 46.81 -25.42 -12.79
N ASN A 8 47.85 -26.13 -12.40
CA ASN A 8 47.95 -27.56 -12.66
C ASN A 8 47.61 -28.34 -11.41
N ILE A 9 46.35 -28.38 -11.07
CA ILE A 9 45.84 -29.12 -9.91
C ILE A 9 45.30 -30.46 -10.43
N GLY A 10 46.08 -31.52 -10.25
CA GLY A 10 45.64 -32.88 -10.50
C GLY A 10 46.34 -33.55 -11.67
N ARG A 11 47.54 -34.09 -11.41
CA ARG A 11 48.13 -35.11 -12.26
C ARG A 11 47.65 -36.47 -11.84
N HIS A 12 46.76 -37.06 -12.60
CA HIS A 12 46.48 -38.49 -12.50
C HIS A 12 46.92 -39.14 -13.80
N SER A 13 47.85 -40.10 -13.68
CA SER A 13 48.25 -40.99 -14.76
C SER A 13 48.66 -40.30 -16.08
N GLY A 14 49.41 -39.21 -15.99
CA GLY A 14 49.92 -38.54 -17.16
C GLY A 14 48.92 -37.64 -17.92
N SER A 15 47.68 -37.55 -17.47
CA SER A 15 46.69 -36.58 -17.99
C SER A 15 46.81 -35.26 -17.25
N ILE A 16 46.99 -34.18 -17.99
CA ILE A 16 46.91 -32.83 -17.45
C ILE A 16 45.45 -32.38 -17.61
N ALA A 17 44.72 -32.38 -16.51
CA ALA A 17 43.44 -31.68 -16.51
C ALA A 17 43.73 -30.19 -16.48
N VAL A 18 43.35 -29.47 -17.51
CA VAL A 18 43.28 -28.02 -17.47
C VAL A 18 41.98 -27.68 -16.70
N THR A 19 42.12 -27.36 -15.42
CA THR A 19 41.07 -26.66 -14.73
C THR A 19 41.00 -25.26 -15.34
N SER A 20 39.82 -24.80 -15.69
CA SER A 20 39.62 -23.50 -16.33
C SER A 20 40.36 -22.41 -15.56
N ALA A 21 41.28 -21.75 -16.21
CA ALA A 21 42.08 -20.67 -15.65
C ALA A 21 41.27 -19.36 -15.67
N GLY A 22 40.31 -19.24 -14.79
CA GLY A 22 39.52 -18.02 -14.71
C GLY A 22 38.51 -17.85 -15.85
N LEU A 23 37.81 -16.71 -15.83
CA LEU A 23 36.84 -16.33 -16.84
C LEU A 23 37.50 -16.07 -18.20
N SER A 24 36.91 -16.59 -19.26
CA SER A 24 37.24 -16.21 -20.64
C SER A 24 36.46 -14.95 -20.99
N TRP A 25 37.17 -13.89 -21.36
CA TRP A 25 36.48 -12.66 -21.74
C TRP A 25 36.13 -12.68 -23.23
N ASP A 26 34.87 -12.36 -23.56
CA ASP A 26 34.45 -12.13 -24.94
C ASP A 26 35.23 -10.96 -25.50
N THR A 27 35.75 -11.13 -26.71
CA THR A 27 36.52 -10.09 -27.39
C THR A 27 35.64 -9.05 -28.06
N ALA A 28 34.35 -9.33 -28.23
CA ALA A 28 33.37 -8.44 -28.82
C ALA A 28 32.59 -7.69 -27.71
N VAL A 29 32.36 -6.39 -27.93
CA VAL A 29 31.45 -5.60 -27.11
C VAL A 29 30.01 -5.83 -27.57
N VAL A 30 29.13 -6.23 -26.66
CA VAL A 30 27.70 -6.40 -26.95
C VAL A 30 27.06 -5.03 -27.11
N THR A 31 26.52 -4.75 -28.29
CA THR A 31 25.79 -3.51 -28.62
C THR A 31 24.33 -3.74 -28.98
N GLY A 32 23.89 -5.00 -29.02
CA GLY A 32 22.51 -5.40 -29.33
C GLY A 32 21.56 -5.24 -28.14
N SER A 33 20.28 -5.29 -28.44
CA SER A 33 19.24 -5.28 -27.39
C SER A 33 19.08 -6.62 -26.64
N THR A 34 19.74 -7.68 -27.11
CA THR A 34 19.73 -9.01 -26.49
C THR A 34 21.09 -9.68 -26.66
N VAL A 35 21.48 -10.49 -25.68
CA VAL A 35 22.62 -11.41 -25.73
C VAL A 35 22.32 -12.64 -24.90
N THR A 36 22.73 -13.82 -25.38
CA THR A 36 22.75 -15.05 -24.56
C THR A 36 24.16 -15.29 -24.09
N VAL A 37 24.35 -15.47 -22.79
CA VAL A 37 25.66 -15.66 -22.17
C VAL A 37 25.88 -17.10 -21.77
N GLU A 38 27.14 -17.49 -21.64
CA GLU A 38 27.56 -18.84 -21.27
C GLU A 38 28.39 -18.83 -19.99
N SER A 39 28.28 -19.89 -19.20
CA SER A 39 29.10 -20.08 -17.99
C SER A 39 30.60 -20.08 -18.32
N GLY A 40 31.40 -19.51 -17.44
CA GLY A 40 32.86 -19.38 -17.60
C GLY A 40 33.30 -18.15 -18.39
N ASN A 41 32.36 -17.28 -18.83
CA ASN A 41 32.69 -16.14 -19.67
C ASN A 41 32.37 -14.78 -19.01
N GLY A 42 33.12 -13.75 -19.42
CA GLY A 42 32.89 -12.35 -19.10
C GLY A 42 32.48 -11.56 -20.34
N TYR A 43 31.54 -10.61 -20.19
CA TYR A 43 30.96 -9.85 -21.29
C TYR A 43 31.00 -8.35 -21.05
N TRP A 44 31.28 -7.59 -22.10
CA TRP A 44 31.24 -6.13 -22.13
C TRP A 44 29.91 -5.69 -22.73
N ILE A 45 29.02 -5.11 -21.91
CA ILE A 45 27.66 -4.70 -22.35
C ILE A 45 27.64 -3.19 -22.55
N ASN A 46 27.41 -2.76 -23.78
CA ASN A 46 27.27 -1.35 -24.14
C ASN A 46 25.80 -1.02 -24.44
N THR A 47 25.17 -0.29 -23.55
CA THR A 47 23.77 0.13 -23.68
C THR A 47 23.59 1.56 -24.17
N THR A 48 24.59 2.19 -24.77
CA THR A 48 24.49 3.59 -25.26
C THR A 48 23.28 3.84 -26.13
N SER A 49 22.93 2.90 -27.02
CA SER A 49 21.86 3.08 -28.01
C SER A 49 20.53 2.44 -27.60
N ASN A 50 20.54 1.44 -26.74
CA ASN A 50 19.34 0.67 -26.30
C ASN A 50 19.59 -0.11 -25.02
N ALA A 51 18.52 -0.40 -24.30
CA ALA A 51 18.55 -1.36 -23.20
C ALA A 51 18.91 -2.76 -23.72
N CYS A 52 19.51 -3.60 -22.85
CA CYS A 52 19.95 -4.95 -23.23
C CYS A 52 19.35 -5.99 -22.30
N THR A 53 18.77 -7.04 -22.86
CA THR A 53 18.38 -8.25 -22.13
C THR A 53 19.50 -9.29 -22.27
N VAL A 54 20.06 -9.70 -21.13
CA VAL A 54 21.09 -10.73 -21.03
C VAL A 54 20.43 -12.03 -20.60
N THR A 55 20.33 -13.01 -21.50
CA THR A 55 19.74 -14.31 -21.21
C THR A 55 20.80 -15.24 -20.59
N LEU A 56 20.56 -15.65 -19.36
CA LEU A 56 21.41 -16.60 -18.63
C LEU A 56 21.24 -18.03 -19.16
N PRO A 57 22.23 -18.93 -18.95
CA PRO A 57 22.14 -20.32 -19.38
C PRO A 57 20.89 -21.03 -18.82
N SER A 58 20.27 -21.87 -19.65
CA SER A 58 19.10 -22.68 -19.26
C SER A 58 19.44 -23.86 -18.34
N SER A 59 20.73 -24.17 -18.19
CA SER A 59 21.28 -25.16 -17.26
C SER A 59 22.58 -24.64 -16.69
N ALA A 60 22.84 -24.93 -15.41
CA ALA A 60 24.07 -24.55 -14.72
C ALA A 60 24.42 -25.54 -13.62
N GLU A 61 25.69 -25.65 -13.30
CA GLU A 61 26.25 -26.47 -12.21
C GLU A 61 26.76 -25.56 -11.08
N ALA A 62 26.79 -26.07 -9.85
CA ALA A 62 27.30 -25.32 -8.71
C ALA A 62 28.74 -24.85 -8.95
N GLY A 63 28.98 -23.54 -8.87
CA GLY A 63 30.26 -22.91 -9.15
C GLY A 63 30.40 -22.35 -10.56
N ASP A 64 29.40 -22.51 -11.43
CA ASP A 64 29.38 -21.82 -12.72
C ASP A 64 29.36 -20.30 -12.50
N GLN A 65 30.16 -19.58 -13.28
CA GLN A 65 30.38 -18.14 -13.10
C GLN A 65 30.20 -17.37 -14.41
N ILE A 66 29.61 -16.20 -14.32
CA ILE A 66 29.43 -15.26 -15.43
C ILE A 66 29.71 -13.84 -14.90
N VAL A 67 30.44 -13.05 -15.68
CA VAL A 67 30.65 -11.63 -15.37
C VAL A 67 30.13 -10.76 -16.50
N ILE A 68 29.38 -9.72 -16.16
CA ILE A 68 28.96 -8.68 -17.11
C ILE A 68 29.42 -7.31 -16.60
N VAL A 69 29.83 -6.44 -17.49
CA VAL A 69 30.38 -5.11 -17.16
C VAL A 69 29.75 -4.04 -18.01
N ASP A 70 29.38 -2.90 -17.41
CA ASP A 70 28.94 -1.70 -18.11
C ASP A 70 30.11 -1.05 -18.84
N TYR A 71 30.19 -1.29 -20.15
CA TYR A 71 31.32 -0.88 -20.97
C TYR A 71 31.52 0.63 -21.08
N LEU A 72 30.44 1.40 -21.21
CA LEU A 72 30.47 2.86 -21.38
C LEU A 72 29.73 3.65 -20.29
N ARG A 73 29.42 3.01 -19.15
CA ARG A 73 28.73 3.65 -18.01
C ARG A 73 27.34 4.20 -18.40
N THR A 74 26.53 3.37 -19.08
CA THR A 74 25.24 3.79 -19.66
C THR A 74 24.03 3.00 -19.13
N TRP A 75 24.22 2.07 -18.18
CA TRP A 75 23.11 1.26 -17.63
C TRP A 75 22.07 2.09 -16.88
N GLY A 76 22.43 3.26 -16.34
CA GLY A 76 21.48 4.19 -15.71
C GLY A 76 20.56 4.91 -16.70
N THR A 77 20.93 4.93 -18.00
CA THR A 77 20.09 5.51 -19.06
C THR A 77 19.30 4.43 -19.81
N ASN A 78 19.97 3.34 -20.16
CA ASN A 78 19.40 2.19 -20.85
C ASN A 78 19.77 0.93 -20.05
N ASN A 79 18.82 0.40 -19.33
CA ASN A 79 19.05 -0.65 -18.33
C ASN A 79 19.47 -1.98 -18.93
N VAL A 80 20.15 -2.80 -18.11
CA VAL A 80 20.38 -4.22 -18.38
C VAL A 80 19.39 -5.05 -17.58
N THR A 81 18.68 -5.96 -18.25
CA THR A 81 17.82 -6.96 -17.61
C THR A 81 18.46 -8.33 -17.73
N LEU A 82 18.62 -9.05 -16.63
CA LEU A 82 19.03 -10.45 -16.67
C LEU A 82 17.81 -11.34 -16.82
N ASP A 83 17.69 -12.03 -17.94
CA ASP A 83 16.66 -13.04 -18.13
C ASP A 83 17.20 -14.39 -17.61
N GLN A 84 16.69 -14.78 -16.46
CA GLN A 84 17.10 -16.01 -15.75
C GLN A 84 16.53 -17.29 -16.38
N GLY A 85 15.57 -17.17 -17.30
CA GLY A 85 14.92 -18.31 -17.94
C GLY A 85 14.18 -19.21 -16.93
N SER A 86 14.51 -20.49 -16.94
CA SER A 86 13.93 -21.48 -16.03
C SER A 86 14.67 -21.64 -14.70
N LEU A 87 15.88 -21.07 -14.59
CA LEU A 87 16.66 -21.09 -13.35
C LEU A 87 16.26 -19.90 -12.46
N LYS A 88 16.53 -20.03 -11.17
CA LYS A 88 16.24 -18.95 -10.22
C LYS A 88 17.36 -17.92 -10.17
N PHE A 89 17.04 -16.72 -9.73
CA PHE A 89 17.97 -15.69 -9.33
C PHE A 89 17.72 -15.32 -7.88
N GLN A 90 18.68 -15.49 -6.98
CA GLN A 90 18.57 -15.31 -5.53
C GLN A 90 17.37 -16.04 -4.87
N GLY A 91 16.90 -17.11 -5.49
CA GLY A 91 15.75 -17.88 -5.03
C GLY A 91 14.41 -17.42 -5.63
N GLY A 92 14.39 -16.29 -6.31
CA GLY A 92 13.23 -15.72 -6.98
C GLY A 92 13.02 -16.20 -8.42
N ALA A 93 11.87 -15.87 -9.00
CA ALA A 93 11.50 -16.19 -10.37
C ALA A 93 11.37 -14.93 -11.25
N LYS A 94 11.99 -13.83 -10.87
CA LYS A 94 11.90 -12.56 -11.60
C LYS A 94 13.25 -12.11 -12.12
N ASN A 95 13.22 -11.53 -13.28
CA ASN A 95 14.40 -11.00 -13.96
C ASN A 95 14.90 -9.72 -13.29
N PRO A 96 16.10 -9.70 -12.67
CA PRO A 96 16.65 -8.48 -12.09
C PRO A 96 17.03 -7.47 -13.16
N VAL A 97 16.95 -6.18 -12.81
CA VAL A 97 17.28 -5.06 -13.69
C VAL A 97 18.39 -4.22 -13.05
N TYR A 98 19.47 -4.01 -13.78
CA TYR A 98 20.62 -3.22 -13.37
C TYR A 98 20.56 -1.83 -14.00
N THR A 99 20.61 -0.79 -13.16
CA THR A 99 20.37 0.60 -13.56
C THR A 99 21.47 1.57 -13.12
N THR A 100 22.61 1.05 -12.65
CA THR A 100 23.71 1.88 -12.14
C THR A 100 24.82 1.99 -13.16
N ASN A 101 25.23 3.22 -13.46
CA ASN A 101 26.31 3.49 -14.40
C ASN A 101 27.67 3.01 -13.88
N GLY A 102 28.38 2.26 -14.71
CA GLY A 102 29.69 1.72 -14.39
C GLY A 102 29.69 0.49 -13.49
N GLN A 103 28.54 -0.17 -13.35
CA GLN A 103 28.39 -1.38 -12.56
C GLN A 103 29.03 -2.58 -13.25
N SER A 104 29.57 -3.52 -12.48
CA SER A 104 29.90 -4.86 -12.89
C SER A 104 29.14 -5.86 -12.03
N VAL A 105 28.71 -6.96 -12.62
CA VAL A 105 27.96 -8.00 -11.93
C VAL A 105 28.68 -9.33 -12.12
N ASN A 106 29.08 -9.94 -11.02
CA ASN A 106 29.73 -11.24 -10.99
C ASN A 106 28.77 -12.27 -10.43
N LEU A 107 28.25 -13.13 -11.28
CA LEU A 107 27.25 -14.15 -10.94
C LEU A 107 27.89 -15.50 -10.70
N ILE A 108 27.46 -16.21 -9.70
CA ILE A 108 27.78 -17.62 -9.45
C ILE A 108 26.50 -18.44 -9.28
N TYR A 109 26.44 -19.59 -9.91
CA TYR A 109 25.33 -20.51 -9.69
C TYR A 109 25.58 -21.34 -8.43
N SER A 110 24.61 -21.36 -7.51
CA SER A 110 24.72 -22.12 -6.26
C SER A 110 24.05 -23.48 -6.34
N ASP A 111 22.75 -23.50 -6.56
CA ASP A 111 21.90 -24.69 -6.57
C ASP A 111 20.51 -24.38 -7.16
N SER A 112 19.65 -25.40 -7.25
CA SER A 112 18.27 -25.22 -7.76
C SER A 112 17.35 -24.46 -6.82
N THR A 113 17.72 -24.22 -5.56
CA THR A 113 16.94 -23.47 -4.58
C THR A 113 17.16 -21.98 -4.73
N LYS A 114 18.42 -21.55 -4.84
CA LYS A 114 18.82 -20.16 -4.95
C LYS A 114 19.12 -19.72 -6.38
N GLY A 115 19.63 -20.62 -7.22
CA GLY A 115 19.99 -20.31 -8.58
C GLY A 115 21.26 -19.46 -8.70
N TRP A 116 21.22 -18.44 -9.53
CA TRP A 116 22.29 -17.48 -9.73
C TRP A 116 22.34 -16.48 -8.57
N LEU A 117 23.53 -16.26 -8.02
CA LEU A 117 23.79 -15.31 -6.93
C LEU A 117 24.87 -14.32 -7.38
N PRO A 118 24.68 -13.02 -7.21
CA PRO A 118 25.76 -12.06 -7.37
C PRO A 118 26.74 -12.16 -6.21
N LEU A 119 28.06 -12.14 -6.50
CA LEU A 119 29.11 -12.23 -5.48
C LEU A 119 29.50 -10.89 -4.89
N GLU A 120 29.46 -9.84 -5.72
CA GLU A 120 29.77 -8.47 -5.32
C GLU A 120 28.66 -7.60 -5.85
N ASP A 121 27.80 -7.19 -4.97
CA ASP A 121 26.60 -6.51 -5.33
C ASP A 121 26.21 -5.50 -4.28
N ASP A 122 26.80 -4.33 -4.36
CA ASP A 122 26.39 -3.20 -3.56
C ASP A 122 25.03 -2.62 -4.03
N VAL A 123 24.52 -3.08 -5.16
CA VAL A 123 23.26 -2.61 -5.74
C VAL A 123 22.64 -3.68 -6.64
N VAL A 124 22.31 -4.84 -6.15
CA VAL A 124 21.23 -5.58 -6.79
C VAL A 124 19.98 -4.74 -6.58
N ALA A 125 19.38 -4.30 -7.66
CA ALA A 125 18.00 -3.90 -7.56
C ALA A 125 17.27 -5.06 -6.86
N ASP A 126 16.80 -4.83 -5.65
CA ASP A 126 16.02 -5.78 -4.89
C ASP A 126 15.09 -6.52 -5.84
N GLU A 127 14.83 -7.80 -5.57
CA GLU A 127 13.81 -8.55 -6.30
C GLU A 127 12.70 -7.58 -6.68
N PRO A 128 12.28 -7.51 -7.95
CA PRO A 128 11.25 -6.57 -8.35
C PRO A 128 10.12 -6.73 -7.35
N VAL A 129 9.96 -5.70 -6.54
CA VAL A 129 8.97 -5.68 -5.45
C VAL A 129 7.69 -6.26 -6.03
N GLN A 130 7.23 -7.37 -5.49
CA GLN A 130 5.96 -7.98 -5.93
C GLN A 130 4.96 -6.84 -6.02
N PRO A 131 4.23 -6.67 -7.15
CA PRO A 131 3.24 -5.61 -7.22
C PRO A 131 2.40 -5.69 -5.95
N PRO A 132 2.25 -4.58 -5.23
CA PRO A 132 1.62 -4.63 -3.92
C PRO A 132 0.31 -5.38 -4.02
N THR A 133 0.18 -6.47 -3.31
CA THR A 133 -1.07 -7.23 -3.24
C THR A 133 -2.06 -6.59 -2.28
N GLN A 134 -1.78 -5.35 -1.85
CA GLN A 134 -2.68 -4.61 -0.97
C GLN A 134 -4.09 -4.60 -1.54
N LYS A 135 -4.99 -5.04 -0.70
CA LYS A 135 -6.42 -5.19 -0.94
C LYS A 135 -7.19 -4.36 0.07
N ALA A 136 -8.49 -4.20 -0.14
CA ALA A 136 -9.35 -3.48 0.77
C ALA A 136 -10.65 -4.24 1.03
N ALA A 137 -11.36 -3.83 2.07
CA ALA A 137 -12.70 -4.31 2.36
C ALA A 137 -13.59 -3.14 2.76
N PHE A 138 -14.78 -3.08 2.17
CA PHE A 138 -15.90 -2.29 2.65
C PHE A 138 -16.77 -3.18 3.52
N ALA A 139 -17.11 -2.75 4.73
CA ALA A 139 -17.93 -3.58 5.61
C ALA A 139 -18.91 -2.76 6.46
N TYR A 140 -19.97 -3.44 6.89
CA TYR A 140 -21.06 -2.89 7.71
C TYR A 140 -21.87 -1.81 6.97
N GLY A 141 -22.54 -0.92 7.70
CA GLY A 141 -23.34 0.17 7.15
C GLY A 141 -24.84 -0.02 7.32
N SER A 142 -25.62 0.73 6.54
CA SER A 142 -27.09 0.69 6.56
C SER A 142 -27.66 0.68 5.15
N THR A 143 -28.60 -0.21 4.89
CA THR A 143 -29.43 -0.29 3.68
C THR A 143 -30.85 0.24 3.89
N GLY A 144 -31.07 0.96 5.00
CA GLY A 144 -32.35 1.27 5.65
C GLY A 144 -32.40 0.63 7.03
N SER A 145 -31.79 -0.54 7.20
CA SER A 145 -31.46 -1.18 8.48
C SER A 145 -29.97 -1.44 8.54
N VAL A 146 -29.40 -1.52 9.75
CA VAL A 146 -27.98 -1.83 9.93
C VAL A 146 -27.65 -3.24 9.42
N VAL A 147 -26.52 -3.39 8.77
CA VAL A 147 -26.05 -4.66 8.21
C VAL A 147 -24.58 -4.94 8.60
N SER A 148 -24.17 -6.21 8.50
CA SER A 148 -22.78 -6.62 8.68
C SER A 148 -22.12 -7.12 7.39
N LEU A 149 -22.74 -6.90 6.22
CA LEU A 149 -22.22 -7.29 4.92
C LEU A 149 -20.81 -6.76 4.70
N LYS A 150 -20.00 -7.50 3.94
CA LYS A 150 -18.70 -7.05 3.46
C LYS A 150 -18.53 -7.28 1.96
N ASN A 151 -17.74 -6.42 1.32
CA ASN A 151 -17.27 -6.57 -0.05
C ASN A 151 -15.75 -6.42 -0.05
N LEU A 152 -15.07 -7.39 -0.61
CA LEU A 152 -13.64 -7.35 -0.77
C LEU A 152 -13.27 -6.58 -2.04
N VAL A 153 -12.17 -5.85 -1.99
CA VAL A 153 -11.59 -5.15 -3.14
C VAL A 153 -10.24 -5.79 -3.43
N ASN A 154 -10.03 -6.22 -4.66
CA ASN A 154 -8.74 -6.78 -5.05
C ASN A 154 -7.68 -5.70 -5.28
N SER A 155 -6.44 -6.09 -5.54
CA SER A 155 -5.32 -5.18 -5.79
C SER A 155 -5.43 -4.35 -7.07
N SER A 156 -6.42 -4.64 -7.92
CA SER A 156 -6.75 -3.85 -9.12
C SER A 156 -7.93 -2.88 -8.90
N GLY A 157 -8.49 -2.82 -7.67
CA GLY A 157 -9.61 -1.93 -7.34
C GLY A 157 -11.00 -2.48 -7.71
N VAL A 158 -11.11 -3.77 -8.06
CA VAL A 158 -12.40 -4.40 -8.39
C VAL A 158 -13.08 -4.85 -7.10
N ILE A 159 -14.32 -4.39 -6.89
CA ILE A 159 -15.16 -4.77 -5.76
C ILE A 159 -15.84 -6.10 -6.06
N ALA A 160 -15.75 -7.06 -5.14
CA ALA A 160 -16.45 -8.33 -5.22
C ALA A 160 -17.90 -8.20 -4.69
N ALA A 161 -18.76 -9.18 -5.05
CA ALA A 161 -20.13 -9.26 -4.54
C ALA A 161 -20.21 -9.33 -3.01
N ASP A 162 -21.41 -9.13 -2.47
CA ASP A 162 -21.67 -9.22 -1.05
C ASP A 162 -21.25 -10.59 -0.47
N VAL A 163 -20.58 -10.52 0.65
CA VAL A 163 -20.32 -11.69 1.49
C VAL A 163 -21.03 -11.45 2.83
N THR A 164 -21.68 -12.50 3.32
CA THR A 164 -22.31 -12.47 4.64
C THR A 164 -21.31 -11.96 5.68
N GLY A 165 -21.72 -10.94 6.42
CA GLY A 165 -20.88 -10.33 7.44
C GLY A 165 -20.78 -11.15 8.70
N VAL A 166 -19.82 -10.78 9.52
CA VAL A 166 -19.58 -11.36 10.85
C VAL A 166 -19.70 -10.26 11.88
N GLY A 167 -20.23 -10.62 13.06
CA GLY A 167 -20.42 -9.71 14.16
C GLY A 167 -21.70 -8.88 14.07
N SER A 168 -21.90 -8.00 15.04
CA SER A 168 -23.10 -7.16 15.19
C SER A 168 -23.20 -6.15 14.04
N ALA A 169 -24.32 -6.16 13.36
CA ALA A 169 -24.67 -5.19 12.32
C ALA A 169 -24.67 -3.76 12.90
N ARG A 170 -24.01 -2.82 12.25
CA ARG A 170 -23.87 -1.44 12.72
C ARG A 170 -23.47 -0.47 11.60
N ASN A 171 -23.72 0.80 11.83
CA ASN A 171 -23.32 1.87 10.92
C ASN A 171 -22.52 2.96 11.65
N TYR A 172 -21.99 3.94 10.89
CA TYR A 172 -21.17 5.05 11.42
C TYR A 172 -20.02 4.61 12.32
N LEU A 173 -19.49 3.42 12.09
CA LEU A 173 -18.28 2.90 12.66
C LEU A 173 -17.07 3.46 11.92
N ALA A 174 -15.86 3.23 12.41
CA ALA A 174 -14.64 3.54 11.70
C ALA A 174 -13.78 2.28 11.51
N ALA A 175 -12.85 2.36 10.55
CA ALA A 175 -11.91 1.29 10.27
C ALA A 175 -10.55 1.85 9.86
N ALA A 176 -9.49 1.08 10.10
CA ALA A 176 -8.13 1.40 9.71
C ALA A 176 -7.30 0.13 9.51
N GLY A 177 -6.22 0.25 8.74
CA GLY A 177 -5.16 -0.76 8.70
C GLY A 177 -4.31 -0.75 9.98
N TYR A 178 -3.83 -1.93 10.40
CA TYR A 178 -2.86 -2.11 11.49
C TYR A 178 -2.01 -3.36 11.23
N GLY A 179 -0.91 -3.53 11.97
CA GLY A 179 -0.04 -4.70 11.86
C GLY A 179 0.59 -4.89 10.50
N GLY A 180 0.64 -3.84 9.68
CA GLY A 180 1.16 -3.86 8.31
C GLY A 180 0.23 -4.50 7.28
N ASP A 181 -0.51 -5.56 7.61
CA ASP A 181 -1.28 -6.37 6.64
C ASP A 181 -2.73 -6.66 7.06
N LYS A 182 -3.21 -6.08 8.16
CA LYS A 182 -4.51 -6.36 8.79
C LYS A 182 -5.38 -5.12 8.89
N GLY A 183 -6.68 -5.30 9.09
CA GLY A 183 -7.64 -4.23 9.32
C GLY A 183 -8.40 -4.40 10.63
N ILE A 184 -8.89 -3.30 11.17
CA ILE A 184 -9.75 -3.25 12.34
C ILE A 184 -10.98 -2.40 12.06
N PHE A 185 -12.15 -2.91 12.41
CA PHE A 185 -13.45 -2.22 12.40
C PHE A 185 -13.91 -2.04 13.82
N ALA A 186 -14.18 -0.82 14.28
CA ALA A 186 -14.57 -0.63 15.67
C ALA A 186 -15.58 0.49 15.89
N TYR A 187 -16.24 0.44 17.04
CA TYR A 187 -17.28 1.37 17.45
C TYR A 187 -18.53 1.32 16.54
N GLY A 188 -19.30 2.41 16.49
CA GLY A 188 -20.48 2.57 15.65
C GLY A 188 -21.80 2.47 16.41
N ASN A 189 -22.90 2.30 15.67
CA ASN A 189 -24.26 2.32 16.18
C ASN A 189 -25.02 1.07 15.70
N THR A 190 -25.52 0.28 16.66
CA THR A 190 -26.38 -0.90 16.47
C THR A 190 -27.85 -0.63 16.79
N GLY A 191 -28.24 0.61 16.98
CA GLY A 191 -29.42 1.12 17.69
C GLY A 191 -28.97 1.83 18.97
N SER A 192 -27.83 1.42 19.54
CA SER A 192 -27.11 2.11 20.62
C SER A 192 -25.64 2.23 20.24
N ARG A 193 -24.93 3.22 20.78
CA ARG A 193 -23.51 3.39 20.53
C ARG A 193 -22.70 2.31 21.24
N VAL A 194 -21.83 1.66 20.49
CA VAL A 194 -21.03 0.54 20.97
C VAL A 194 -19.53 0.82 20.86
N SER A 195 -18.72 0.09 21.62
CA SER A 195 -17.26 0.06 21.51
C SER A 195 -16.73 -1.27 20.97
N LEU A 196 -17.61 -2.12 20.43
CA LEU A 196 -17.24 -3.41 19.82
C LEU A 196 -16.15 -3.22 18.77
N LYS A 197 -15.28 -4.22 18.63
CA LYS A 197 -14.31 -4.30 17.55
C LYS A 197 -14.35 -5.65 16.85
N ASN A 198 -13.98 -5.65 15.57
CA ASN A 198 -13.74 -6.84 14.77
C ASN A 198 -12.39 -6.69 14.09
N LEU A 199 -11.54 -7.66 14.28
CA LEU A 199 -10.24 -7.73 13.59
C LEU A 199 -10.42 -8.39 12.24
N MET A 200 -9.74 -7.87 11.23
CA MET A 200 -9.69 -8.45 9.90
C MET A 200 -8.26 -8.92 9.62
N GLY A 201 -8.11 -10.20 9.34
CA GLY A 201 -6.84 -10.80 8.97
C GLY A 201 -6.41 -10.45 7.54
N ASN A 202 -5.18 -10.80 7.20
CA ASN A 202 -4.58 -10.54 5.89
C ASN A 202 -5.21 -11.29 4.71
N THR A 203 -6.16 -12.19 4.97
CA THR A 203 -6.99 -12.83 3.95
C THR A 203 -8.31 -12.10 3.70
N GLY A 204 -8.59 -11.00 4.42
CA GLY A 204 -9.88 -10.29 4.38
C GLY A 204 -10.99 -10.96 5.20
N THR A 205 -10.64 -11.93 6.04
CA THR A 205 -11.58 -12.56 6.96
C THR A 205 -11.78 -11.69 8.18
N ILE A 206 -13.02 -11.24 8.42
CA ILE A 206 -13.40 -10.48 9.61
C ILE A 206 -13.75 -11.49 10.72
N ALA A 207 -13.15 -11.33 11.89
CA ALA A 207 -13.41 -12.15 13.07
C ALA A 207 -14.70 -11.70 13.79
N ALA A 208 -15.23 -12.54 14.69
CA ALA A 208 -16.38 -12.23 15.53
C ALA A 208 -16.14 -10.99 16.41
N ASP A 209 -17.22 -10.48 16.98
CA ASP A 209 -17.16 -9.35 17.90
C ASP A 209 -16.25 -9.65 19.09
N VAL A 210 -15.41 -8.67 19.39
CA VAL A 210 -14.64 -8.63 20.64
C VAL A 210 -15.16 -7.45 21.45
N THR A 211 -15.35 -7.67 22.73
CA THR A 211 -15.74 -6.60 23.67
C THR A 211 -14.81 -5.41 23.48
N GLY A 212 -15.41 -4.26 23.26
CA GLY A 212 -14.66 -3.04 22.99
C GLY A 212 -14.05 -2.44 24.25
N VAL A 213 -13.12 -1.55 24.03
CA VAL A 213 -12.47 -0.75 25.08
C VAL A 213 -12.86 0.71 24.87
N GLY A 214 -13.04 1.43 25.96
CA GLY A 214 -13.38 2.84 25.94
C GLY A 214 -14.87 3.11 25.72
N THR A 215 -15.19 4.37 25.59
CA THR A 215 -16.55 4.90 25.45
C THR A 215 -17.17 4.56 24.11
N GLY A 216 -18.33 3.89 24.11
CA GLY A 216 -19.11 3.61 22.90
C GLY A 216 -19.51 4.89 22.18
N ARG A 217 -19.21 4.99 20.87
CA ARG A 217 -19.46 6.20 20.06
C ARG A 217 -19.63 5.88 18.58
N ASP A 218 -20.32 6.75 17.89
CA ASP A 218 -20.52 6.71 16.44
C ASP A 218 -19.90 7.93 15.74
N SER A 219 -19.88 7.92 14.40
CA SER A 219 -19.46 9.07 13.57
C SER A 219 -18.05 9.56 13.88
N LEU A 220 -17.20 8.66 14.30
CA LEU A 220 -15.78 8.86 14.57
C LEU A 220 -14.98 8.58 13.28
N ALA A 221 -13.67 8.86 13.32
CA ALA A 221 -12.76 8.46 12.27
C ALA A 221 -11.62 7.62 12.80
N ALA A 222 -10.96 6.90 11.90
CA ALA A 222 -9.77 6.13 12.20
C ALA A 222 -8.74 6.25 11.06
N SER A 223 -7.48 6.08 11.40
CA SER A 223 -6.38 6.02 10.44
C SER A 223 -5.25 5.14 10.97
N GLY A 224 -4.49 4.55 10.08
CA GLY A 224 -3.18 4.03 10.43
C GLY A 224 -2.22 5.16 10.81
N TYR A 225 -1.26 4.89 11.71
CA TYR A 225 -0.12 5.75 12.00
C TYR A 225 1.11 4.91 12.34
N GLY A 226 2.30 5.50 12.27
CA GLY A 226 3.52 4.70 12.27
C GLY A 226 3.47 3.71 11.10
N ASP A 227 4.13 2.60 11.20
CA ASP A 227 4.11 1.62 10.13
C ASP A 227 3.01 0.56 10.33
N ASP A 228 2.64 0.30 11.58
CA ASP A 228 1.85 -0.87 11.96
C ASP A 228 0.73 -0.61 12.99
N LYS A 229 0.45 0.64 13.34
CA LYS A 229 -0.51 1.03 14.38
C LYS A 229 -1.70 1.77 13.81
N ALA A 230 -2.79 1.87 14.60
CA ALA A 230 -3.96 2.65 14.23
C ALA A 230 -4.46 3.54 15.38
N ILE A 231 -5.26 4.53 15.05
CA ILE A 231 -5.88 5.46 15.99
C ILE A 231 -7.35 5.66 15.62
N PHE A 232 -8.22 5.57 16.62
CA PHE A 232 -9.62 5.99 16.55
C PHE A 232 -9.79 7.28 17.34
N ALA A 233 -10.41 8.30 16.76
CA ALA A 233 -10.59 9.56 17.48
C ALA A 233 -11.89 10.28 17.13
N TYR A 234 -12.28 11.18 18.04
CA TYR A 234 -13.48 12.02 17.96
C TYR A 234 -14.78 11.21 17.93
N GLY A 235 -15.84 11.75 17.33
CA GLY A 235 -17.15 11.13 17.19
C GLY A 235 -18.20 11.68 18.15
N ARG A 236 -19.25 10.89 18.39
CA ARG A 236 -20.40 11.29 19.20
C ARG A 236 -20.78 10.21 20.23
N ASN A 237 -20.93 10.64 21.49
CA ASN A 237 -21.55 9.86 22.57
C ASN A 237 -22.45 10.80 23.39
N GLY A 238 -23.75 10.88 23.03
CA GLY A 238 -24.63 11.92 23.56
C GLY A 238 -24.35 13.30 22.95
N GLY A 239 -23.17 13.86 23.22
CA GLY A 239 -22.57 15.04 22.57
C GLY A 239 -21.38 14.68 21.71
N ASN A 240 -20.81 15.71 21.05
CA ASN A 240 -19.53 15.54 20.33
C ASN A 240 -18.41 15.30 21.34
N VAL A 241 -17.44 14.46 20.97
CA VAL A 241 -16.27 14.14 21.80
C VAL A 241 -14.97 14.29 21.01
N SER A 242 -13.85 14.49 21.73
CA SER A 242 -12.51 14.51 21.17
C SER A 242 -11.65 13.34 21.68
N LEU A 243 -12.26 12.34 22.30
CA LEU A 243 -11.57 11.14 22.82
C LEU A 243 -10.76 10.45 21.72
N LYS A 244 -9.64 9.85 22.10
CA LYS A 244 -8.86 8.97 21.21
C LYS A 244 -8.52 7.65 21.88
N ASN A 245 -8.37 6.61 21.06
CA ASN A 245 -7.88 5.28 21.44
C ASN A 245 -6.81 4.87 20.44
N LEU A 246 -5.64 4.51 20.96
CA LEU A 246 -4.56 3.97 20.14
C LEU A 246 -4.76 2.46 19.98
N VAL A 247 -4.32 1.94 18.86
CA VAL A 247 -4.32 0.50 18.55
C VAL A 247 -2.89 0.07 18.26
N ASP A 248 -2.44 -0.97 18.92
CA ASP A 248 -1.12 -1.56 18.70
C ASP A 248 -1.09 -2.45 17.43
N ASN A 249 0.06 -3.00 17.13
CA ASN A 249 0.30 -3.83 15.95
C ASN A 249 -0.31 -5.25 16.03
N VAL A 250 -0.90 -5.61 17.17
CA VAL A 250 -1.65 -6.87 17.32
C VAL A 250 -3.16 -6.64 17.41
N GLY A 251 -3.61 -5.38 17.27
CA GLY A 251 -5.02 -4.99 17.25
C GLY A 251 -5.62 -4.78 18.64
N THR A 252 -4.80 -4.57 19.69
CA THR A 252 -5.28 -4.19 21.01
C THR A 252 -5.63 -2.71 21.04
N VAL A 253 -6.87 -2.39 21.38
CA VAL A 253 -7.33 -1.02 21.56
C VAL A 253 -7.04 -0.58 22.99
N ALA A 254 -6.32 0.52 23.16
CA ALA A 254 -6.04 1.12 24.47
C ALA A 254 -7.26 1.88 25.01
N SER A 255 -7.28 2.11 26.33
CA SER A 255 -8.33 2.91 27.01
C SER A 255 -8.44 4.31 26.42
N ASP A 256 -9.56 4.97 26.70
CA ASP A 256 -9.80 6.37 26.32
C ASP A 256 -8.69 7.28 26.85
N VAL A 257 -8.20 8.11 25.96
CA VAL A 257 -7.33 9.23 26.30
C VAL A 257 -8.09 10.51 25.96
N THR A 258 -8.05 11.49 26.87
CA THR A 258 -8.61 12.82 26.62
C THR A 258 -8.06 13.35 25.30
N GLY A 259 -8.96 13.75 24.43
CA GLY A 259 -8.61 14.22 23.11
C GLY A 259 -8.04 15.63 23.13
N VAL A 260 -7.44 16.01 22.02
CA VAL A 260 -6.92 17.33 21.73
C VAL A 260 -7.79 17.95 20.64
N GLY A 261 -8.00 19.27 20.76
CA GLY A 261 -8.79 20.05 19.79
C GLY A 261 -10.29 19.99 20.00
N THR A 262 -11.02 20.63 19.11
CA THR A 262 -12.47 20.80 19.17
C THR A 262 -13.20 19.47 19.01
N ALA A 263 -14.06 19.12 19.97
CA ALA A 263 -14.89 17.92 19.91
C ALA A 263 -15.85 18.00 18.71
N ARG A 264 -15.87 16.97 17.86
CA ARG A 264 -16.66 16.96 16.62
C ARG A 264 -16.95 15.53 16.14
N ARG A 265 -18.00 15.40 15.33
CA ARG A 265 -18.45 14.15 14.71
C ARG A 265 -18.47 14.24 13.20
N GLY A 266 -18.64 13.10 12.52
CA GLY A 266 -18.70 13.04 11.06
C GLY A 266 -17.40 13.51 10.41
N ILE A 267 -16.31 13.27 11.07
CA ILE A 267 -14.94 13.59 10.69
C ILE A 267 -14.38 12.50 9.79
N ALA A 268 -13.36 12.79 9.00
CA ALA A 268 -12.57 11.80 8.29
C ALA A 268 -11.10 11.85 8.70
N ALA A 269 -10.39 10.77 8.43
CA ALA A 269 -8.95 10.68 8.70
C ALA A 269 -8.22 9.86 7.64
N ALA A 270 -6.97 10.22 7.37
CA ALA A 270 -6.12 9.49 6.46
C ALA A 270 -4.65 9.54 6.90
N ARG A 271 -3.91 8.50 6.54
CA ARG A 271 -2.46 8.44 6.68
C ARG A 271 -1.80 9.24 5.56
N TYR A 272 -0.70 9.94 5.88
CA TYR A 272 0.18 10.63 4.95
C TYR A 272 1.63 10.53 5.45
N GLY A 273 2.59 11.02 4.65
CA GLY A 273 4.00 11.07 5.00
C GLY A 273 4.68 9.70 4.98
N SER A 274 5.94 9.67 4.59
CA SER A 274 6.75 8.46 4.48
C SER A 274 6.96 7.73 5.81
N THR A 275 6.89 8.45 6.94
CA THR A 275 7.03 7.88 8.30
C THR A 275 5.68 7.61 8.98
N GLY A 276 4.57 7.66 8.21
CA GLY A 276 3.26 7.24 8.70
C GLY A 276 2.60 8.20 9.68
N GLN A 277 2.53 9.48 9.36
CA GLN A 277 1.66 10.44 10.05
C GLN A 277 0.20 10.26 9.62
N ALA A 278 -0.71 10.85 10.39
CA ALA A 278 -2.12 10.90 10.03
C ALA A 278 -2.70 12.31 10.20
N VAL A 279 -3.82 12.56 9.55
CA VAL A 279 -4.58 13.80 9.65
C VAL A 279 -6.06 13.50 9.85
N PHE A 280 -6.67 14.14 10.84
CA PHE A 280 -8.11 14.21 11.04
C PHE A 280 -8.60 15.57 10.58
N ALA A 281 -9.64 15.62 9.73
CA ALA A 281 -10.15 16.91 9.27
C ALA A 281 -11.66 16.90 9.02
N TYR A 282 -12.21 18.14 8.95
CA TYR A 282 -13.63 18.43 8.73
C TYR A 282 -14.53 17.97 9.88
N GLY A 283 -15.82 17.81 9.62
CA GLY A 283 -16.83 17.36 10.57
C GLY A 283 -17.74 18.46 11.08
N TYR A 284 -18.45 18.17 12.17
CA TYR A 284 -19.45 19.04 12.78
C TYR A 284 -19.16 19.21 14.27
N SER A 285 -19.02 20.45 14.73
CA SER A 285 -18.94 20.83 16.14
C SER A 285 -20.24 21.46 16.61
N SER A 286 -20.38 22.78 16.59
CA SER A 286 -21.64 23.54 16.69
C SER A 286 -22.15 23.97 15.31
N GLY A 287 -21.37 23.73 14.27
CA GLY A 287 -21.61 23.96 12.85
C GLY A 287 -20.60 23.12 12.06
N LEU A 288 -20.72 23.12 10.73
CA LEU A 288 -19.74 22.49 9.84
C LEU A 288 -18.39 23.18 9.98
N VAL A 289 -17.32 22.40 10.02
CA VAL A 289 -15.97 22.93 10.16
C VAL A 289 -15.02 22.30 9.14
N SER A 290 -13.95 23.03 8.82
CA SER A 290 -12.83 22.55 8.02
C SER A 290 -11.55 22.37 8.85
N LEU A 291 -11.66 22.41 10.18
CA LEU A 291 -10.52 22.22 11.11
C LEU A 291 -9.77 20.92 10.83
N LYS A 292 -8.45 20.96 11.03
CA LYS A 292 -7.62 19.75 10.98
C LYS A 292 -6.76 19.58 12.23
N ASN A 293 -6.44 18.33 12.55
CA ASN A 293 -5.47 17.94 13.57
C ASN A 293 -4.49 16.96 12.94
N LEU A 294 -3.22 17.24 13.02
CA LEU A 294 -2.17 16.34 12.59
C LEU A 294 -1.88 15.32 13.68
N VAL A 295 -1.50 14.13 13.29
CA VAL A 295 -1.10 13.05 14.19
C VAL A 295 0.32 12.64 13.83
N SER A 296 1.22 12.62 14.80
CA SER A 296 2.59 12.16 14.60
C SER A 296 2.64 10.64 14.37
N ASN A 297 3.77 10.15 13.87
CA ASN A 297 4.02 8.71 13.70
C ASN A 297 4.10 7.91 15.02
N VAL A 298 3.99 8.57 16.17
CA VAL A 298 3.86 7.94 17.50
C VAL A 298 2.47 8.12 18.11
N GLY A 299 1.47 8.59 17.34
CA GLY A 299 0.08 8.70 17.76
C GLY A 299 -0.26 9.93 18.62
N VAL A 300 0.59 10.96 18.61
CA VAL A 300 0.30 12.23 19.30
C VAL A 300 -0.54 13.12 18.39
N VAL A 301 -1.74 13.49 18.84
CA VAL A 301 -2.63 14.41 18.13
C VAL A 301 -2.26 15.84 18.47
N ALA A 302 -2.01 16.68 17.48
CA ALA A 302 -1.72 18.09 17.63
C ALA A 302 -3.02 18.93 17.81
N ALA A 303 -2.88 20.16 18.30
CA ALA A 303 -3.96 21.14 18.43
C ALA A 303 -4.66 21.42 17.08
N ASP A 304 -5.83 22.04 17.16
CA ASP A 304 -6.56 22.47 15.96
C ASP A 304 -5.73 23.44 15.12
N VAL A 305 -5.77 23.22 13.83
CA VAL A 305 -5.27 24.13 12.81
C VAL A 305 -6.45 24.53 11.94
N THR A 306 -6.53 25.82 11.61
CA THR A 306 -7.53 26.33 10.66
C THR A 306 -7.49 25.51 9.38
N GLY A 307 -8.65 25.01 8.98
CA GLY A 307 -8.77 24.18 7.80
C GLY A 307 -8.84 24.97 6.51
N VAL A 308 -8.75 24.24 5.42
CA VAL A 308 -8.85 24.76 4.05
C VAL A 308 -9.99 24.02 3.33
N GLY A 309 -10.63 24.70 2.39
CA GLY A 309 -11.72 24.16 1.59
C GLY A 309 -13.10 24.21 2.26
N THR A 310 -14.09 23.69 1.57
CA THR A 310 -15.49 23.69 1.99
C THR A 310 -15.69 22.86 3.26
N ALA A 311 -16.19 23.53 4.31
CA ALA A 311 -16.57 22.89 5.58
C ALA A 311 -17.70 21.88 5.34
N ARG A 312 -17.55 20.65 5.84
CA ARG A 312 -18.50 19.56 5.57
C ARG A 312 -18.43 18.45 6.61
N ILE A 313 -19.51 17.70 6.73
CA ILE A 313 -19.63 16.52 7.60
C ILE A 313 -19.63 15.24 6.75
N TYR A 314 -19.18 14.14 7.32
CA TYR A 314 -19.14 12.82 6.69
C TYR A 314 -18.40 12.76 5.34
N PRO A 315 -17.28 13.50 5.13
CA PRO A 315 -16.42 13.18 4.01
C PRO A 315 -15.80 11.82 4.23
N ALA A 316 -15.21 11.25 3.17
CA ALA A 316 -14.27 10.14 3.32
C ALA A 316 -12.84 10.62 3.07
N ALA A 317 -11.87 9.90 3.62
CA ALA A 317 -10.46 10.21 3.42
C ALA A 317 -9.63 8.94 3.32
N VAL A 318 -8.54 9.01 2.56
CA VAL A 318 -7.66 7.87 2.31
C VAL A 318 -6.28 8.34 1.85
N GLY A 319 -5.25 7.55 2.14
CA GLY A 319 -3.92 7.73 1.59
C GLY A 319 -3.83 7.29 0.12
N TYR A 320 -2.95 7.91 -0.68
CA TYR A 320 -2.60 7.51 -2.04
C TYR A 320 -1.14 7.88 -2.33
N GLY A 321 -0.56 7.33 -3.42
CA GLY A 321 0.77 7.70 -3.90
C GLY A 321 1.83 7.59 -2.81
N GLU A 322 1.81 6.53 -2.02
CA GLU A 322 2.73 6.21 -0.92
C GLU A 322 2.61 7.15 0.29
N ASP A 323 2.76 8.47 0.12
CA ASP A 323 2.94 9.45 1.20
C ASP A 323 1.91 10.58 1.24
N LYS A 324 0.91 10.56 0.37
CA LYS A 324 -0.12 11.59 0.25
C LYS A 324 -1.48 11.09 0.71
N ALA A 325 -2.43 12.01 0.91
CA ALA A 325 -3.81 11.68 1.23
C ALA A 325 -4.80 12.57 0.49
N ILE A 326 -6.06 12.16 0.49
CA ILE A 326 -7.16 12.91 -0.12
C ILE A 326 -8.39 12.82 0.77
N PHE A 327 -9.07 13.95 0.94
CA PHE A 327 -10.42 14.06 1.49
C PHE A 327 -11.37 14.32 0.33
N ALA A 328 -12.48 13.60 0.24
CA ALA A 328 -13.46 13.84 -0.82
C ALA A 328 -14.87 13.59 -0.35
N PHE A 329 -15.82 14.16 -1.10
CA PHE A 329 -17.25 14.03 -0.86
C PHE A 329 -17.68 14.62 0.49
N GLY A 330 -18.89 14.29 0.94
CA GLY A 330 -19.47 14.73 2.20
C GLY A 330 -20.71 15.62 2.02
N GLU A 331 -21.22 16.13 3.14
CA GLU A 331 -22.38 17.02 3.18
C GLU A 331 -21.94 18.42 3.62
N ALA A 332 -22.14 19.41 2.78
CA ALA A 332 -21.90 20.83 3.02
C ALA A 332 -23.19 21.52 3.48
N SER A 333 -23.14 22.84 3.72
CA SER A 333 -24.29 23.59 4.24
C SER A 333 -25.48 23.63 3.30
N SER A 334 -25.29 23.49 2.00
CA SER A 334 -26.34 23.60 0.99
C SER A 334 -26.82 22.24 0.49
N ASP A 335 -25.97 21.25 0.41
CA ASP A 335 -26.28 19.90 -0.09
C ASP A 335 -25.03 19.01 0.02
N VAL A 336 -25.14 17.76 -0.43
CA VAL A 336 -24.01 16.87 -0.62
C VAL A 336 -23.04 17.42 -1.67
N THR A 337 -21.75 17.16 -1.46
CA THR A 337 -20.70 17.66 -2.35
C THR A 337 -19.77 16.55 -2.80
N GLY A 338 -19.23 16.69 -4.01
CA GLY A 338 -18.19 15.81 -4.55
C GLY A 338 -16.79 16.44 -4.57
N VAL A 339 -16.61 17.64 -3.98
CA VAL A 339 -15.30 18.30 -3.95
C VAL A 339 -14.26 17.44 -3.24
N SER A 340 -13.01 17.59 -3.64
CA SER A 340 -11.89 16.92 -2.99
C SER A 340 -10.79 17.89 -2.58
N ASN A 341 -10.00 17.51 -1.58
CA ASN A 341 -8.84 18.25 -1.12
C ASN A 341 -7.66 17.29 -1.01
N LEU A 342 -6.60 17.56 -1.73
CA LEU A 342 -5.37 16.80 -1.69
C LEU A 342 -4.57 17.18 -0.44
N VAL A 343 -3.89 16.21 0.15
CA VAL A 343 -2.99 16.38 1.29
C VAL A 343 -1.58 16.04 0.84
N THR A 344 -0.65 16.96 1.07
CA THR A 344 0.76 16.74 0.74
C THR A 344 1.42 15.76 1.71
N SER A 345 2.61 15.30 1.38
CA SER A 345 3.45 14.44 2.24
C SER A 345 3.86 15.07 3.59
N VAL A 346 3.60 16.35 3.77
CA VAL A 346 3.84 17.08 5.03
C VAL A 346 2.54 17.50 5.74
N GLY A 347 1.37 16.98 5.31
CA GLY A 347 0.09 17.20 5.96
C GLY A 347 -0.58 18.55 5.64
N VAL A 348 -0.18 19.23 4.58
CA VAL A 348 -0.86 20.44 4.11
C VAL A 348 -2.07 20.03 3.26
N ILE A 349 -3.26 20.45 3.69
CA ILE A 349 -4.51 20.27 2.92
C ILE A 349 -4.60 21.41 1.90
N GLY A 350 -4.77 21.07 0.62
CA GLY A 350 -4.97 22.02 -0.49
C GLY A 350 -6.41 22.55 -0.57
N THR A 351 -6.61 23.55 -1.43
CA THR A 351 -7.93 24.09 -1.76
C THR A 351 -8.84 23.06 -2.42
N ASP A 352 -10.12 23.36 -2.53
CA ASP A 352 -11.09 22.51 -3.20
C ASP A 352 -10.70 22.25 -4.66
N VAL A 353 -10.74 20.99 -5.04
CA VAL A 353 -10.68 20.52 -6.42
C VAL A 353 -12.11 20.18 -6.85
N SER A 354 -12.47 20.56 -8.06
CA SER A 354 -13.79 20.32 -8.63
C SER A 354 -14.23 18.85 -8.49
N ALA A 355 -15.50 18.68 -8.19
CA ALA A 355 -16.10 17.36 -8.03
C ALA A 355 -15.97 16.49 -9.28
N VAL A 356 -15.68 15.21 -9.06
CA VAL A 356 -15.79 14.15 -10.07
C VAL A 356 -16.70 13.06 -9.52
N GLY A 357 -17.65 12.62 -10.35
CA GLY A 357 -18.65 11.63 -9.95
C GLY A 357 -19.80 12.20 -9.12
N THR A 358 -20.72 11.33 -8.73
CA THR A 358 -21.93 11.66 -8.01
C THR A 358 -21.64 12.06 -6.57
N ALA A 359 -22.07 13.27 -6.19
CA ALA A 359 -21.94 13.80 -4.84
C ALA A 359 -22.69 12.92 -3.82
N ARG A 360 -22.07 12.62 -2.69
CA ARG A 360 -22.62 11.74 -1.65
C ARG A 360 -21.86 11.87 -0.32
N TYR A 361 -22.40 11.31 0.75
CA TYR A 361 -21.80 11.41 2.09
C TYR A 361 -21.81 10.07 2.83
N ALA A 362 -21.07 9.97 3.93
CA ALA A 362 -20.96 8.77 4.78
C ALA A 362 -20.59 7.51 3.97
N LEU A 363 -19.70 7.68 3.03
CA LEU A 363 -19.10 6.65 2.20
C LEU A 363 -17.83 6.09 2.86
N GLY A 364 -17.36 4.93 2.40
CA GLY A 364 -16.08 4.36 2.82
C GLY A 364 -14.96 4.72 1.85
N ALA A 365 -13.72 4.67 2.34
CA ALA A 365 -12.53 4.78 1.51
C ALA A 365 -11.40 3.92 2.04
N ALA A 366 -10.64 3.27 1.15
CA ALA A 366 -9.48 2.46 1.51
C ALA A 366 -8.44 2.45 0.38
N ARG A 367 -7.19 2.15 0.74
CA ARG A 367 -6.10 1.96 -0.23
C ARG A 367 -6.20 0.56 -0.85
N TYR A 368 -5.75 0.45 -2.09
CA TYR A 368 -5.52 -0.82 -2.79
C TYR A 368 -4.32 -0.69 -3.72
N GLY A 369 -3.72 -1.82 -4.09
CA GLY A 369 -2.61 -1.85 -5.04
C GLY A 369 -1.37 -1.05 -4.59
N GLY A 370 -1.22 -0.82 -3.29
CA GLY A 370 -0.08 -0.14 -2.69
C GLY A 370 -0.16 1.40 -2.71
N ASP A 371 -0.49 1.98 -3.83
CA ASP A 371 -0.38 3.42 -4.10
C ASP A 371 -1.68 4.09 -4.59
N LYS A 372 -2.74 3.32 -4.76
CA LYS A 372 -4.06 3.78 -5.24
C LYS A 372 -5.10 3.75 -4.12
N ALA A 373 -6.23 4.40 -4.37
CA ALA A 373 -7.33 4.42 -3.41
C ALA A 373 -8.69 4.27 -4.12
N ILE A 374 -9.70 3.92 -3.33
CA ILE A 374 -11.07 3.76 -3.77
C ILE A 374 -12.03 4.40 -2.77
N PHE A 375 -12.98 5.17 -3.28
CA PHE A 375 -14.17 5.62 -2.57
C PHE A 375 -15.35 4.75 -2.98
N GLY A 376 -16.19 4.33 -2.05
CA GLY A 376 -17.34 3.51 -2.41
C GLY A 376 -18.54 3.68 -1.50
N TYR A 377 -19.72 3.39 -2.08
CA TYR A 377 -21.02 3.44 -1.39
C TYR A 377 -21.41 4.85 -0.94
N GLY A 378 -22.29 4.98 0.07
CA GLY A 378 -22.70 6.22 0.69
C GLY A 378 -24.18 6.56 0.50
N PHE A 379 -24.57 7.74 1.00
CA PHE A 379 -25.90 8.33 0.85
C PHE A 379 -25.86 9.47 -0.17
N LEU A 380 -26.90 9.58 -1.00
CA LEU A 380 -27.18 10.76 -1.81
C LEU A 380 -27.87 11.85 -0.97
N GLY A 381 -27.98 13.08 -1.49
CA GLY A 381 -28.63 14.18 -0.81
C GLY A 381 -30.10 13.94 -0.46
N ASN A 382 -30.79 13.07 -1.19
CA ASN A 382 -32.15 12.65 -0.89
C ASN A 382 -32.25 11.50 0.13
N GLY A 383 -31.14 11.07 0.72
CA GLY A 383 -31.06 9.96 1.69
C GLY A 383 -31.04 8.56 1.08
N SER A 384 -31.14 8.42 -0.25
CA SER A 384 -31.01 7.13 -0.91
C SER A 384 -29.57 6.62 -0.80
N VAL A 385 -29.40 5.29 -0.68
CA VAL A 385 -28.10 4.65 -0.65
C VAL A 385 -27.62 4.22 -2.03
N VAL A 386 -26.33 4.21 -2.24
CA VAL A 386 -25.70 3.79 -3.49
C VAL A 386 -24.56 2.78 -3.24
N SER A 387 -24.20 2.01 -4.27
CA SER A 387 -23.08 1.06 -4.25
C SER A 387 -21.98 1.44 -5.25
N MET A 388 -22.09 2.59 -5.94
CA MET A 388 -21.07 3.05 -6.88
C MET A 388 -19.73 3.30 -6.21
N SER A 389 -18.67 3.29 -7.01
CA SER A 389 -17.32 3.58 -6.56
C SER A 389 -16.57 4.54 -7.49
N ASN A 390 -15.52 5.17 -6.96
CA ASN A 390 -14.59 6.00 -7.72
C ASN A 390 -13.17 5.57 -7.36
N LEU A 391 -12.38 5.26 -8.36
CA LEU A 391 -10.97 4.96 -8.19
C LEU A 391 -10.15 6.25 -8.11
N VAL A 392 -9.09 6.21 -7.34
CA VAL A 392 -8.10 7.30 -7.23
C VAL A 392 -6.75 6.78 -7.69
N ASN A 393 -6.14 7.46 -8.63
CA ASN A 393 -4.82 7.08 -9.15
C ASN A 393 -3.69 7.59 -8.23
N THR A 394 -2.45 7.24 -8.57
CA THR A 394 -1.22 7.61 -7.85
C THR A 394 -0.96 9.12 -7.76
N SER A 395 -1.64 9.92 -8.57
CA SER A 395 -1.56 11.39 -8.57
C SER A 395 -2.70 12.05 -7.79
N GLY A 396 -3.63 11.27 -7.20
CA GLY A 396 -4.78 11.79 -6.45
C GLY A 396 -5.95 12.22 -7.34
N VAL A 397 -5.98 11.82 -8.60
CA VAL A 397 -7.09 12.12 -9.50
C VAL A 397 -8.20 11.10 -9.27
N ILE A 398 -9.39 11.58 -8.93
CA ILE A 398 -10.61 10.75 -8.80
C ILE A 398 -11.17 10.49 -10.20
N ALA A 399 -11.42 9.23 -10.52
CA ALA A 399 -12.08 8.81 -11.76
C ALA A 399 -13.60 8.95 -11.66
N SER A 400 -14.29 8.95 -12.80
CA SER A 400 -15.76 8.93 -12.87
C SER A 400 -16.35 7.72 -12.15
N ASP A 401 -17.67 7.77 -11.90
CA ASP A 401 -18.39 6.68 -11.23
C ASP A 401 -18.25 5.35 -11.98
N VAL A 402 -17.95 4.31 -11.22
CA VAL A 402 -17.99 2.91 -11.64
C VAL A 402 -19.30 2.32 -11.13
N THR A 403 -19.99 1.55 -11.97
CA THR A 403 -21.23 0.86 -11.61
C THR A 403 -21.06 0.08 -10.31
N GLY A 404 -22.01 0.26 -9.41
CA GLY A 404 -21.96 -0.32 -8.08
C GLY A 404 -22.03 -1.85 -8.08
N VAL A 405 -21.39 -2.45 -7.09
CA VAL A 405 -21.43 -3.89 -6.83
C VAL A 405 -21.95 -4.13 -5.43
N GLY A 406 -22.78 -5.14 -5.27
CA GLY A 406 -23.39 -5.50 -3.98
C GLY A 406 -24.49 -4.55 -3.53
N SER A 407 -24.96 -4.76 -2.30
CA SER A 407 -26.05 -3.98 -1.71
C SER A 407 -25.65 -2.54 -1.44
N ALA A 408 -26.42 -1.60 -1.99
CA ALA A 408 -26.24 -0.18 -1.74
C ALA A 408 -26.41 0.13 -0.25
N ARG A 409 -25.49 0.90 0.34
CA ARG A 409 -25.51 1.23 1.77
C ARG A 409 -24.66 2.45 2.10
N GLY A 410 -24.99 3.13 3.20
CA GLY A 410 -24.22 4.27 3.72
C GLY A 410 -23.86 4.08 5.19
N GLY A 411 -23.07 5.01 5.75
CA GLY A 411 -22.53 4.86 7.10
C GLY A 411 -21.58 3.66 7.21
N ILE A 412 -20.93 3.32 6.13
CA ILE A 412 -20.02 2.19 5.94
C ILE A 412 -18.60 2.55 6.40
N ALA A 413 -17.81 1.56 6.75
CA ALA A 413 -16.36 1.71 6.94
C ALA A 413 -15.57 0.88 5.94
N ALA A 414 -14.32 1.28 5.70
CA ALA A 414 -13.41 0.53 4.87
C ALA A 414 -12.01 0.50 5.46
N ALA A 415 -11.30 -0.59 5.26
CA ALA A 415 -9.91 -0.77 5.68
C ALA A 415 -9.13 -1.53 4.61
N GLU A 416 -7.86 -1.22 4.52
CA GLU A 416 -6.88 -1.98 3.76
C GLU A 416 -6.43 -3.23 4.51
N TYR A 417 -5.97 -4.25 3.77
CA TYR A 417 -5.36 -5.46 4.30
C TYR A 417 -4.44 -6.10 3.24
N SER A 418 -3.67 -7.11 3.66
CA SER A 418 -2.82 -7.90 2.76
C SER A 418 -1.77 -7.06 2.03
N PHE A 419 -0.88 -6.41 2.78
CA PHE A 419 0.43 -6.14 2.24
C PHE A 419 1.15 -7.48 2.11
N SER A 420 1.46 -7.92 0.90
CA SER A 420 2.52 -8.90 0.77
C SER A 420 3.85 -8.15 0.83
N ALA A 421 4.66 -8.58 1.75
CA ALA A 421 6.07 -8.30 1.68
C ALA A 421 6.68 -8.87 0.41
#